data_4f00ca4da95830222084e2a7946bb867
#
_entry.id   4f00ca4da95830222084e2a7946bb867
#
_cell.length_a   1.000
_cell.length_b   1.000
_cell.length_c   1.000
_cell.angle_alpha   90.00
_cell.angle_beta   90.00
_cell.angle_gamma   90.00
#
_symmetry.space_group_name_H-M   'P 1'
#
loop_
_entity.id
_entity.type
_entity.pdbx_description
1 polymer ?
#
loop_
_entity_poly.entity_id
_entity_poly.type
_entity_poly.pdbx_seq_one_letter_code
_entity_poly.pdbx_strand_id
1 'polypeptide(L)'
;MRLIAYDPYANPNLAAAASVTLRPSLAEILKEADFLTLHTPLIASTKGMIGKAELASMKPTARILNVARGGMIDEDALVEALDAGTIAGAGIDVFTSEPPQPDSSASRLIAHPKVVATPHLGASTKEAQENVSIDVCEQVVSILNGELPRSAVNAPIVLPDEYRTLQPYISLVEKMGSLYTQHYSSVKLDSFRTTFDLIYEGKLASVNTTKPLFAALVKGLLTPITSNDGLNINIVNAELLAKERGILINEQRSRENVEDKPYSSFITLRARASRSVSQQPRSRNTSPYAAKKLGRVSEGNDDQIIQGFVSGNKPFISRLDKFKGEFVPRGTLLICRNFDSVGKIGYVGNLLGQAGVNITFMNVAPLDEERQNEVKGEGDSKGDKEALMILGVDKPVGEDVLTRLIGKEGVLEASVVNF
;
A
#
# COMPACT_ATOMS: atom_id res chain seq x y z
N MET A 1 19.68 -29.38 -34.40
CA MET A 1 18.72 -28.35 -34.76
C MET A 1 19.37 -27.00 -34.52
N ARG A 2 19.22 -26.01 -35.41
CA ARG A 2 19.67 -24.63 -35.19
C ARG A 2 18.50 -23.84 -34.60
N LEU A 3 18.75 -23.18 -33.46
CA LEU A 3 17.74 -22.37 -32.77
C LEU A 3 17.91 -20.90 -33.15
N ILE A 4 16.83 -20.28 -33.60
CA ILE A 4 16.72 -18.85 -33.86
C ILE A 4 15.53 -18.30 -33.08
N ALA A 5 15.61 -17.09 -32.57
CA ALA A 5 14.50 -16.46 -31.83
C ALA A 5 14.36 -14.96 -32.17
N TYR A 6 13.16 -14.47 -32.03
CA TYR A 6 12.82 -13.05 -31.99
C TYR A 6 12.12 -12.76 -30.68
N ASP A 7 12.71 -11.88 -29.89
CA ASP A 7 12.13 -11.35 -28.67
C ASP A 7 12.71 -9.93 -28.45
N PRO A 8 11.89 -8.89 -28.49
CA PRO A 8 12.35 -7.49 -28.36
C PRO A 8 12.96 -7.18 -26.99
N TYR A 9 12.75 -8.03 -25.98
CA TYR A 9 13.24 -7.86 -24.61
C TYR A 9 14.34 -8.87 -24.23
N ALA A 10 14.75 -9.75 -25.14
CA ALA A 10 15.72 -10.80 -24.84
C ALA A 10 17.09 -10.21 -24.49
N ASN A 11 17.73 -10.76 -23.44
CA ASN A 11 19.12 -10.47 -23.15
C ASN A 11 20.03 -11.26 -24.11
N PRO A 12 20.86 -10.60 -24.97
CA PRO A 12 21.70 -11.26 -25.94
C PRO A 12 22.69 -12.27 -25.33
N ASN A 13 23.20 -11.97 -24.13
CA ASN A 13 24.14 -12.86 -23.45
C ASN A 13 23.47 -14.16 -22.98
N LEU A 14 22.24 -14.09 -22.49
CA LEU A 14 21.48 -15.28 -22.11
C LEU A 14 21.09 -16.10 -23.33
N ALA A 15 20.69 -15.47 -24.44
CA ALA A 15 20.41 -16.17 -25.68
C ALA A 15 21.66 -16.90 -26.23
N ALA A 16 22.80 -16.23 -26.25
CA ALA A 16 24.08 -16.83 -26.65
C ALA A 16 24.47 -18.01 -25.75
N ALA A 17 24.32 -17.87 -24.42
CA ALA A 17 24.60 -18.96 -23.47
C ALA A 17 23.69 -20.18 -23.71
N ALA A 18 22.45 -19.96 -24.17
CA ALA A 18 21.49 -21.00 -24.55
C ALA A 18 21.72 -21.52 -25.99
N SER A 19 22.73 -21.06 -26.70
CA SER A 19 23.02 -21.38 -28.12
C SER A 19 21.86 -20.98 -29.06
N VAL A 20 21.15 -19.90 -28.75
CA VAL A 20 20.06 -19.31 -29.55
C VAL A 20 20.58 -18.09 -30.29
N THR A 21 20.36 -18.04 -31.61
CA THR A 21 20.68 -16.86 -32.43
C THR A 21 19.50 -15.93 -32.48
N LEU A 22 19.63 -14.71 -31.94
CA LEU A 22 18.58 -13.70 -32.03
C LEU A 22 18.47 -13.12 -33.44
N ARG A 23 17.24 -12.85 -33.89
CA ARG A 23 16.92 -12.14 -35.10
C ARG A 23 16.28 -10.79 -34.75
N PRO A 24 16.56 -9.72 -35.52
CA PRO A 24 16.08 -8.37 -35.21
C PRO A 24 14.58 -8.19 -35.50
N SER A 25 13.95 -9.12 -36.24
CA SER A 25 12.54 -9.02 -36.59
C SER A 25 11.87 -10.38 -36.78
N LEU A 26 10.54 -10.38 -36.61
CA LEU A 26 9.69 -11.53 -36.91
C LEU A 26 9.83 -11.95 -38.41
N ALA A 27 9.90 -10.97 -39.35
CA ALA A 27 10.02 -11.24 -40.76
C ALA A 27 11.26 -12.06 -41.13
N GLU A 28 12.37 -11.92 -40.40
CA GLU A 28 13.56 -12.74 -40.63
C GLU A 28 13.38 -14.17 -40.10
N ILE A 29 12.72 -14.34 -38.96
CA ILE A 29 12.37 -15.66 -38.45
C ILE A 29 11.51 -16.42 -39.47
N LEU A 30 10.45 -15.78 -39.97
CA LEU A 30 9.49 -16.42 -40.89
C LEU A 30 10.16 -16.98 -42.14
N LYS A 31 11.13 -16.26 -42.70
CA LYS A 31 11.85 -16.70 -43.90
C LYS A 31 12.80 -17.86 -43.67
N GLU A 32 13.35 -17.99 -42.43
CA GLU A 32 14.35 -18.99 -42.13
C GLU A 32 13.78 -20.24 -41.46
N ALA A 33 12.66 -20.11 -40.73
CA ALA A 33 12.14 -21.18 -39.88
C ALA A 33 11.62 -22.38 -40.71
N ASP A 34 11.99 -23.57 -40.28
CA ASP A 34 11.40 -24.82 -40.70
C ASP A 34 10.26 -25.23 -39.71
N PHE A 35 10.40 -24.88 -38.44
CA PHE A 35 9.37 -24.95 -37.43
C PHE A 35 9.31 -23.61 -36.70
N LEU A 36 8.14 -22.99 -36.69
CA LEU A 36 7.87 -21.78 -35.91
C LEU A 36 7.02 -22.15 -34.71
N THR A 37 7.43 -21.77 -33.50
CA THR A 37 6.64 -21.95 -32.28
C THR A 37 6.46 -20.61 -31.58
N LEU A 38 5.22 -20.35 -31.07
CA LEU A 38 4.85 -19.11 -30.40
C LEU A 38 4.86 -19.30 -28.89
N HIS A 39 5.50 -18.36 -28.16
CA HIS A 39 5.66 -18.38 -26.70
C HIS A 39 5.47 -16.97 -26.11
N THR A 40 4.61 -16.15 -26.68
CA THR A 40 4.35 -14.77 -26.25
C THR A 40 3.00 -14.67 -25.52
N PRO A 41 2.77 -13.67 -24.64
CA PRO A 41 1.44 -13.38 -24.11
C PRO A 41 0.53 -12.82 -25.20
N LEU A 42 -0.78 -13.03 -25.09
CA LEU A 42 -1.76 -12.38 -25.94
C LEU A 42 -2.00 -10.95 -25.45
N ILE A 43 -1.45 -9.98 -26.16
CA ILE A 43 -1.62 -8.55 -25.91
C ILE A 43 -1.97 -7.84 -27.24
N ALA A 44 -2.25 -6.55 -27.20
CA ALA A 44 -2.64 -5.80 -28.40
C ALA A 44 -1.64 -5.91 -29.56
N SER A 45 -0.33 -5.99 -29.26
CA SER A 45 0.73 -6.10 -30.27
C SER A 45 0.98 -7.53 -30.78
N THR A 46 0.50 -8.58 -30.09
CA THR A 46 0.67 -9.98 -30.48
C THR A 46 -0.61 -10.61 -30.99
N LYS A 47 -1.76 -9.93 -30.83
CA LYS A 47 -3.03 -10.36 -31.38
C LYS A 47 -2.98 -10.29 -32.91
N GLY A 48 -3.22 -11.42 -33.59
CA GLY A 48 -3.19 -11.53 -35.05
C GLY A 48 -1.81 -11.32 -35.65
N MET A 49 -0.73 -11.50 -34.86
CA MET A 49 0.64 -11.26 -35.36
C MET A 49 1.09 -12.18 -36.49
N ILE A 50 0.43 -13.31 -36.66
CA ILE A 50 0.63 -14.23 -37.76
C ILE A 50 -0.64 -14.24 -38.58
N GLY A 51 -0.69 -13.40 -39.61
CA GLY A 51 -1.77 -13.32 -40.57
C GLY A 51 -1.38 -13.87 -41.94
N LYS A 52 -2.17 -13.53 -42.97
CA LYS A 52 -1.98 -13.99 -44.36
C LYS A 52 -0.62 -13.62 -44.92
N ALA A 53 -0.13 -12.41 -44.64
CA ALA A 53 1.17 -11.92 -45.14
C ALA A 53 2.35 -12.67 -44.51
N GLU A 54 2.27 -12.91 -43.20
CA GLU A 54 3.26 -13.62 -42.44
C GLU A 54 3.35 -15.09 -42.88
N LEU A 55 2.20 -15.78 -43.01
CA LEU A 55 2.13 -17.14 -43.51
C LEU A 55 2.68 -17.27 -44.93
N ALA A 56 2.39 -16.32 -45.81
CA ALA A 56 2.93 -16.28 -47.18
C ALA A 56 4.45 -16.08 -47.26
N SER A 57 5.05 -15.52 -46.21
CA SER A 57 6.51 -15.31 -46.15
C SER A 57 7.28 -16.52 -45.62
N MET A 58 6.58 -17.54 -45.09
CA MET A 58 7.18 -18.78 -44.60
C MET A 58 7.60 -19.73 -45.74
N LYS A 59 8.48 -20.67 -45.41
CA LYS A 59 8.83 -21.74 -46.37
C LYS A 59 7.63 -22.66 -46.62
N PRO A 60 7.44 -23.14 -47.88
CA PRO A 60 6.37 -24.10 -48.15
C PRO A 60 6.47 -25.43 -47.36
N THR A 61 7.67 -25.74 -46.85
CA THR A 61 7.93 -26.89 -46.00
C THR A 61 7.77 -26.60 -44.51
N ALA A 62 7.56 -25.32 -44.15
CA ALA A 62 7.49 -24.91 -42.75
C ALA A 62 6.22 -25.43 -42.05
N ARG A 63 6.34 -25.58 -40.75
CA ARG A 63 5.22 -25.91 -39.86
C ARG A 63 5.14 -24.89 -38.72
N ILE A 64 3.93 -24.52 -38.35
CA ILE A 64 3.68 -23.58 -37.27
C ILE A 64 3.04 -24.29 -36.08
N LEU A 65 3.51 -23.93 -34.87
CA LEU A 65 2.96 -24.46 -33.60
C LEU A 65 2.48 -23.29 -32.73
N ASN A 66 1.26 -23.43 -32.23
CA ASN A 66 0.72 -22.50 -31.24
C ASN A 66 0.26 -23.27 -30.01
N VAL A 67 1.08 -23.23 -28.97
CA VAL A 67 0.80 -23.80 -27.64
C VAL A 67 0.79 -22.68 -26.57
N ALA A 68 0.67 -21.42 -27.00
CA ALA A 68 0.71 -20.25 -26.13
C ALA A 68 -0.70 -19.71 -25.83
N ARG A 69 -1.32 -19.01 -26.79
CA ARG A 69 -2.69 -18.49 -26.66
C ARG A 69 -3.39 -18.43 -28.00
N GLY A 70 -4.71 -18.66 -28.01
CA GLY A 70 -5.55 -18.44 -29.19
C GLY A 70 -5.58 -16.96 -29.58
N GLY A 71 -5.82 -16.68 -30.87
CA GLY A 71 -5.88 -15.32 -31.40
C GLY A 71 -4.53 -14.65 -31.74
N MET A 72 -3.40 -15.35 -31.57
CA MET A 72 -2.11 -14.89 -32.12
C MET A 72 -1.96 -15.18 -33.61
N ILE A 73 -2.53 -16.26 -34.05
CA ILE A 73 -2.63 -16.65 -35.48
C ILE A 73 -4.04 -16.29 -35.95
N ASP A 74 -4.14 -15.69 -37.09
CA ASP A 74 -5.39 -15.57 -37.80
C ASP A 74 -5.80 -16.97 -38.32
N GLU A 75 -6.82 -17.57 -37.67
CA GLU A 75 -7.23 -18.94 -37.93
C GLU A 75 -7.81 -19.13 -39.34
N ASP A 76 -8.51 -18.13 -39.88
CA ASP A 76 -9.02 -18.17 -41.25
C ASP A 76 -7.89 -18.13 -42.28
N ALA A 77 -6.92 -17.24 -42.06
CA ALA A 77 -5.73 -17.18 -42.90
C ALA A 77 -4.88 -18.44 -42.81
N LEU A 78 -4.83 -19.10 -41.63
CA LEU A 78 -4.13 -20.37 -41.48
C LEU A 78 -4.80 -21.50 -42.25
N VAL A 79 -6.15 -21.60 -42.21
CA VAL A 79 -6.90 -22.57 -43.05
C VAL A 79 -6.59 -22.36 -44.52
N GLU A 80 -6.70 -21.10 -45.03
CA GLU A 80 -6.39 -20.79 -46.39
C GLU A 80 -4.94 -21.17 -46.83
N ALA A 81 -3.97 -20.91 -45.93
CA ALA A 81 -2.58 -21.23 -46.19
C ALA A 81 -2.30 -22.74 -46.24
N LEU A 82 -2.99 -23.53 -45.40
CA LEU A 82 -2.89 -24.99 -45.39
C LEU A 82 -3.55 -25.63 -46.63
N ASP A 83 -4.72 -25.13 -47.05
CA ASP A 83 -5.44 -25.57 -48.23
C ASP A 83 -4.61 -25.28 -49.50
N ALA A 84 -4.06 -24.07 -49.60
CA ALA A 84 -3.21 -23.65 -50.70
C ALA A 84 -1.82 -24.33 -50.72
N GLY A 85 -1.44 -25.01 -49.62
CA GLY A 85 -0.10 -25.58 -49.49
C GLY A 85 1.02 -24.53 -49.30
N THR A 86 0.68 -23.31 -48.86
CA THR A 86 1.62 -22.25 -48.56
C THR A 86 2.56 -22.64 -47.43
N ILE A 87 2.08 -23.42 -46.46
CA ILE A 87 2.85 -24.08 -45.40
C ILE A 87 2.52 -25.57 -45.34
N ALA A 88 3.40 -26.37 -44.77
CA ALA A 88 3.27 -27.82 -44.76
C ALA A 88 2.32 -28.37 -43.69
N GLY A 89 2.06 -27.63 -42.60
CA GLY A 89 1.21 -28.10 -41.51
C GLY A 89 1.20 -27.19 -40.30
N ALA A 90 0.32 -27.51 -39.35
CA ALA A 90 0.23 -26.78 -38.09
C ALA A 90 0.00 -27.73 -36.89
N GLY A 91 0.48 -27.32 -35.70
CA GLY A 91 0.16 -27.91 -34.41
C GLY A 91 -0.51 -26.86 -33.52
N ILE A 92 -1.78 -27.05 -33.17
CA ILE A 92 -2.59 -26.05 -32.48
C ILE A 92 -3.18 -26.65 -31.21
N ASP A 93 -2.75 -26.13 -30.07
CA ASP A 93 -3.26 -26.49 -28.74
C ASP A 93 -4.28 -25.49 -28.22
N VAL A 94 -4.29 -24.25 -28.78
CA VAL A 94 -5.09 -23.12 -28.28
C VAL A 94 -5.81 -22.42 -29.43
N PHE A 95 -7.09 -22.07 -29.20
CA PHE A 95 -7.96 -21.50 -30.20
C PHE A 95 -8.57 -20.17 -29.74
N THR A 96 -9.05 -19.35 -30.67
CA THR A 96 -9.70 -18.06 -30.38
C THR A 96 -11.00 -18.26 -29.57
N SER A 97 -11.71 -19.37 -29.79
CA SER A 97 -12.87 -19.78 -29.03
C SER A 97 -12.66 -21.18 -28.45
N GLU A 98 -12.73 -21.30 -27.15
CA GLU A 98 -12.61 -22.56 -26.39
C GLU A 98 -13.83 -22.73 -25.46
N PRO A 99 -14.72 -23.70 -25.72
CA PRO A 99 -14.70 -24.71 -26.78
C PRO A 99 -15.01 -24.09 -28.17
N PRO A 100 -14.48 -24.73 -29.26
CA PRO A 100 -14.72 -24.27 -30.61
C PRO A 100 -16.21 -24.28 -30.96
N GLN A 101 -16.69 -23.23 -31.62
CA GLN A 101 -18.08 -23.19 -32.11
C GLN A 101 -18.22 -24.00 -33.42
N PRO A 102 -19.38 -24.61 -33.68
CA PRO A 102 -19.66 -25.22 -34.95
C PRO A 102 -19.41 -24.27 -36.13
N ASP A 103 -18.86 -24.77 -37.23
CA ASP A 103 -18.55 -24.04 -38.47
C ASP A 103 -17.56 -22.87 -38.30
N SER A 104 -16.90 -22.73 -37.16
CA SER A 104 -15.84 -21.73 -36.91
C SER A 104 -14.53 -22.11 -37.64
N SER A 105 -13.63 -21.14 -37.78
CA SER A 105 -12.24 -21.38 -38.22
C SER A 105 -11.54 -22.43 -37.38
N ALA A 106 -11.73 -22.39 -36.03
CA ALA A 106 -11.22 -23.39 -35.10
C ALA A 106 -11.71 -24.81 -35.45
N SER A 107 -13.02 -24.98 -35.71
CA SER A 107 -13.57 -26.28 -36.14
C SER A 107 -13.00 -26.78 -37.45
N ARG A 108 -12.78 -25.89 -38.41
CA ARG A 108 -12.14 -26.22 -39.69
C ARG A 108 -10.70 -26.66 -39.52
N LEU A 109 -9.93 -25.96 -38.64
CA LEU A 109 -8.57 -26.33 -38.32
C LEU A 109 -8.49 -27.70 -37.62
N ILE A 110 -9.37 -27.97 -36.66
CA ILE A 110 -9.45 -29.27 -36.01
C ILE A 110 -9.69 -30.41 -36.95
N ALA A 111 -10.54 -30.21 -37.96
CA ALA A 111 -10.87 -31.22 -38.98
C ALA A 111 -9.81 -31.29 -40.11
N HIS A 112 -8.86 -30.38 -40.17
CA HIS A 112 -7.93 -30.26 -41.29
C HIS A 112 -6.85 -31.35 -41.24
N PRO A 113 -6.58 -32.11 -42.36
CA PRO A 113 -5.65 -33.28 -42.32
C PRO A 113 -4.18 -32.91 -42.08
N LYS A 114 -3.77 -31.63 -42.30
CA LYS A 114 -2.43 -31.15 -42.07
C LYS A 114 -2.29 -30.49 -40.66
N VAL A 115 -3.30 -30.57 -39.81
CA VAL A 115 -3.32 -30.00 -38.46
C VAL A 115 -3.33 -31.10 -37.39
N VAL A 116 -2.47 -30.95 -36.41
CA VAL A 116 -2.55 -31.69 -35.15
C VAL A 116 -3.17 -30.75 -34.14
N ALA A 117 -4.42 -31.01 -33.73
CA ALA A 117 -5.15 -30.25 -32.75
C ALA A 117 -5.20 -30.96 -31.40
N THR A 118 -5.00 -30.23 -30.31
CA THR A 118 -5.13 -30.72 -28.94
C THR A 118 -6.04 -29.79 -28.11
N PRO A 119 -6.76 -30.30 -27.09
CA PRO A 119 -7.73 -29.51 -26.33
C PRO A 119 -7.08 -28.75 -25.17
N HIS A 120 -6.15 -27.83 -25.45
CA HIS A 120 -5.43 -26.98 -24.49
C HIS A 120 -4.73 -27.80 -23.39
N LEU A 121 -3.83 -28.69 -23.80
CA LEU A 121 -3.12 -29.63 -22.94
C LEU A 121 -1.72 -29.16 -22.50
N GLY A 122 -1.27 -27.98 -22.88
CA GLY A 122 0.11 -27.53 -22.66
C GLY A 122 0.59 -27.63 -21.21
N ALA A 123 -0.26 -27.35 -20.22
CA ALA A 123 0.01 -27.51 -18.80
C ALA A 123 -0.61 -28.79 -18.18
N SER A 124 -1.23 -29.64 -18.96
CA SER A 124 -1.96 -30.84 -18.47
C SER A 124 -1.11 -32.07 -18.47
N THR A 125 0.17 -31.96 -18.10
CA THR A 125 1.04 -33.11 -17.83
C THR A 125 1.05 -33.41 -16.34
N LYS A 126 1.36 -34.65 -15.97
CA LYS A 126 1.44 -35.08 -14.56
C LYS A 126 2.46 -34.21 -13.80
N GLU A 127 3.63 -34.01 -14.38
CA GLU A 127 4.72 -33.22 -13.80
C GLU A 127 4.32 -31.74 -13.62
N ALA A 128 3.64 -31.13 -14.60
CA ALA A 128 3.19 -29.73 -14.50
C ALA A 128 2.15 -29.59 -13.39
N GLN A 129 1.18 -30.49 -13.31
CA GLN A 129 0.13 -30.47 -12.28
C GLN A 129 0.71 -30.64 -10.87
N GLU A 130 1.64 -31.58 -10.68
CA GLU A 130 2.31 -31.80 -9.40
C GLU A 130 3.14 -30.58 -9.00
N ASN A 131 3.98 -30.06 -9.90
CA ASN A 131 4.85 -28.93 -9.60
C ASN A 131 4.07 -27.64 -9.29
N VAL A 132 3.03 -27.32 -10.06
CA VAL A 132 2.18 -26.16 -9.81
C VAL A 132 1.45 -26.29 -8.47
N SER A 133 0.97 -27.49 -8.14
CA SER A 133 0.29 -27.73 -6.86
C SER A 133 1.22 -27.54 -5.67
N ILE A 134 2.45 -28.04 -5.75
CA ILE A 134 3.48 -27.89 -4.71
C ILE A 134 3.84 -26.40 -4.56
N ASP A 135 4.15 -25.71 -5.65
CA ASP A 135 4.54 -24.30 -5.62
C ASP A 135 3.43 -23.41 -5.02
N VAL A 136 2.17 -23.63 -5.41
CA VAL A 136 1.03 -22.89 -4.84
C VAL A 136 0.88 -23.16 -3.35
N CYS A 137 1.00 -24.43 -2.91
CA CYS A 137 0.91 -24.78 -1.49
C CYS A 137 2.03 -24.13 -0.68
N GLU A 138 3.27 -24.17 -1.17
CA GLU A 138 4.41 -23.52 -0.51
C GLU A 138 4.19 -22.01 -0.39
N GLN A 139 3.71 -21.36 -1.45
CA GLN A 139 3.41 -19.94 -1.41
C GLN A 139 2.29 -19.59 -0.43
N VAL A 140 1.21 -20.39 -0.38
CA VAL A 140 0.12 -20.19 0.58
C VAL A 140 0.62 -20.29 2.02
N VAL A 141 1.44 -21.31 2.33
CA VAL A 141 2.04 -21.47 3.67
C VAL A 141 2.93 -20.28 4.02
N SER A 142 3.77 -19.85 3.07
CA SER A 142 4.65 -18.69 3.24
C SER A 142 3.87 -17.40 3.55
N ILE A 143 2.80 -17.14 2.79
CA ILE A 143 1.92 -15.98 2.99
C ILE A 143 1.20 -16.03 4.34
N LEU A 144 0.71 -17.19 4.75
CA LEU A 144 0.06 -17.38 6.05
C LEU A 144 1.04 -17.16 7.21
N ASN A 145 2.33 -17.42 6.99
CA ASN A 145 3.40 -17.11 7.94
C ASN A 145 3.84 -15.63 7.90
N GLY A 146 3.20 -14.79 7.10
CA GLY A 146 3.44 -13.35 7.03
C GLY A 146 4.46 -12.90 5.99
N GLU A 147 4.89 -13.79 5.09
CA GLU A 147 5.73 -13.42 3.95
C GLU A 147 4.90 -12.75 2.84
N LEU A 148 5.58 -12.01 1.98
CA LEU A 148 4.94 -11.42 0.81
C LEU A 148 4.70 -12.45 -0.30
N PRO A 149 3.58 -12.34 -1.05
CA PRO A 149 3.34 -13.21 -2.19
C PRO A 149 4.38 -12.97 -3.29
N ARG A 150 4.97 -14.04 -3.82
CA ARG A 150 6.02 -13.97 -4.86
C ARG A 150 5.44 -13.79 -6.27
N SER A 151 4.26 -14.35 -6.53
CA SER A 151 3.65 -14.41 -7.86
C SER A 151 2.16 -14.04 -7.85
N ALA A 152 1.73 -13.18 -6.93
CA ALA A 152 0.36 -12.69 -6.90
C ALA A 152 0.05 -11.80 -8.12
N VAL A 153 -1.11 -12.02 -8.74
CA VAL A 153 -1.57 -11.22 -9.88
C VAL A 153 -2.01 -9.82 -9.46
N ASN A 154 -2.57 -9.70 -8.27
CA ASN A 154 -3.20 -8.48 -7.75
C ASN A 154 -2.46 -7.83 -6.58
N ALA A 155 -1.29 -8.32 -6.22
CA ALA A 155 -0.44 -7.67 -5.22
C ALA A 155 0.67 -6.85 -5.90
N PRO A 156 1.03 -5.67 -5.36
CA PRO A 156 2.17 -4.92 -5.85
C PRO A 156 3.46 -5.70 -5.61
N ILE A 157 4.36 -5.65 -6.57
CA ILE A 157 5.69 -6.27 -6.44
C ILE A 157 6.50 -5.44 -5.45
N VAL A 158 7.00 -6.09 -4.40
CA VAL A 158 7.92 -5.52 -3.41
C VAL A 158 9.20 -6.35 -3.44
N LEU A 159 10.31 -5.71 -3.76
CA LEU A 159 11.60 -6.40 -3.76
C LEU A 159 11.99 -6.82 -2.33
N PRO A 160 12.60 -8.01 -2.12
CA PRO A 160 12.95 -8.49 -0.78
C PRO A 160 13.82 -7.52 0.03
N ASP A 161 14.77 -6.85 -0.60
CA ASP A 161 15.64 -5.87 0.06
C ASP A 161 14.90 -4.59 0.45
N GLU A 162 13.96 -4.13 -0.38
CA GLU A 162 13.07 -3.02 -0.03
C GLU A 162 12.13 -3.40 1.11
N TYR A 163 11.58 -4.60 1.10
CA TYR A 163 10.72 -5.08 2.18
C TYR A 163 11.46 -5.12 3.53
N ARG A 164 12.70 -5.62 3.56
CA ARG A 164 13.54 -5.60 4.76
C ARG A 164 13.76 -4.18 5.28
N THR A 165 13.99 -3.23 4.38
CA THR A 165 14.13 -1.82 4.73
C THR A 165 12.83 -1.23 5.28
N LEU A 166 11.68 -1.62 4.72
CA LEU A 166 10.36 -1.12 5.14
C LEU A 166 9.84 -1.77 6.42
N GLN A 167 10.25 -3.00 6.73
CA GLN A 167 9.68 -3.80 7.82
C GLN A 167 9.62 -3.09 9.18
N PRO A 168 10.66 -2.39 9.69
CA PRO A 168 10.59 -1.65 10.94
C PRO A 168 9.59 -0.47 10.87
N TYR A 169 9.44 0.14 9.69
CA TYR A 169 8.51 1.26 9.46
C TYR A 169 7.07 0.79 9.30
N ILE A 170 6.83 -0.45 8.87
CA ILE A 170 5.50 -1.09 8.85
C ILE A 170 4.93 -1.09 10.28
N SER A 171 5.71 -1.56 11.25
CA SER A 171 5.30 -1.53 12.66
C SER A 171 5.08 -0.10 13.19
N LEU A 172 5.92 0.85 12.81
CA LEU A 172 5.74 2.26 13.18
C LEU A 172 4.41 2.80 12.65
N VAL A 173 4.14 2.65 11.36
CA VAL A 173 2.95 3.21 10.70
C VAL A 173 1.66 2.56 11.22
N GLU A 174 1.66 1.25 11.47
CA GLU A 174 0.53 0.56 12.10
C GLU A 174 0.23 1.15 13.48
N LYS A 175 1.25 1.38 14.30
CA LYS A 175 1.12 2.00 15.61
C LYS A 175 0.71 3.48 15.55
N MET A 176 1.14 4.23 14.54
CA MET A 176 0.68 5.61 14.32
C MET A 176 -0.82 5.64 14.01
N GLY A 177 -1.31 4.71 13.17
CA GLY A 177 -2.74 4.57 12.89
C GLY A 177 -3.55 4.19 14.14
N SER A 178 -3.06 3.24 14.92
CA SER A 178 -3.69 2.80 16.17
C SER A 178 -3.72 3.91 17.22
N LEU A 179 -2.61 4.63 17.39
CA LEU A 179 -2.52 5.81 18.25
C LEU A 179 -3.54 6.87 17.82
N TYR A 180 -3.60 7.18 16.52
CA TYR A 180 -4.54 8.16 15.99
C TYR A 180 -5.97 7.80 16.36
N THR A 181 -6.41 6.61 16.02
CA THR A 181 -7.79 6.19 16.25
C THR A 181 -8.15 6.19 17.74
N GLN A 182 -7.32 5.61 18.61
CA GLN A 182 -7.63 5.53 20.03
C GLN A 182 -7.56 6.88 20.74
N HIS A 183 -6.59 7.73 20.39
CA HIS A 183 -6.42 9.03 21.03
C HIS A 183 -7.54 10.01 20.65
N TYR A 184 -7.78 10.19 19.34
CA TYR A 184 -8.74 11.21 18.89
C TYR A 184 -10.20 10.76 18.96
N SER A 185 -10.50 9.45 18.96
CA SER A 185 -11.86 8.98 19.21
C SER A 185 -12.30 9.17 20.68
N SER A 186 -11.34 9.13 21.61
CA SER A 186 -11.62 9.27 23.04
C SER A 186 -11.82 10.73 23.46
N VAL A 187 -11.23 11.69 22.73
CA VAL A 187 -11.19 13.10 23.17
C VAL A 187 -12.45 13.85 22.73
N LYS A 188 -12.94 13.68 21.50
CA LYS A 188 -14.21 14.25 21.00
C LYS A 188 -14.71 13.44 19.79
N LEU A 189 -16.00 13.10 19.77
CA LEU A 189 -16.63 12.42 18.62
C LEU A 189 -16.47 13.21 17.30
N ASP A 190 -16.44 14.54 17.35
CA ASP A 190 -16.32 15.43 16.19
C ASP A 190 -14.87 15.65 15.72
N SER A 191 -13.88 15.12 16.42
CA SER A 191 -12.47 15.32 16.07
C SER A 191 -11.88 14.22 15.18
N PHE A 192 -12.59 13.12 14.97
CA PHE A 192 -12.11 12.04 14.10
C PHE A 192 -12.20 12.44 12.63
N ARG A 193 -11.04 12.42 11.96
CA ARG A 193 -10.89 12.81 10.56
C ARG A 193 -10.67 11.57 9.71
N THR A 194 -11.11 11.64 8.46
CA THR A 194 -11.02 10.52 7.52
C THR A 194 -10.07 10.80 6.33
N THR A 195 -9.48 12.01 6.28
CA THR A 195 -8.52 12.38 5.23
C THR A 195 -7.13 12.54 5.84
N PHE A 196 -6.20 11.76 5.33
CA PHE A 196 -4.83 11.69 5.85
C PHE A 196 -3.81 11.99 4.76
N ASP A 197 -2.73 12.68 5.14
CA ASP A 197 -1.48 12.71 4.38
C ASP A 197 -0.46 11.84 5.11
N LEU A 198 0.14 10.91 4.41
CA LEU A 198 1.25 10.09 4.86
C LEU A 198 2.51 10.57 4.15
N ILE A 199 3.39 11.25 4.88
CA ILE A 199 4.55 11.95 4.33
C ILE A 199 5.81 11.17 4.68
N TYR A 200 6.61 10.84 3.66
CA TYR A 200 7.87 10.11 3.80
C TYR A 200 9.05 11.05 3.58
N GLU A 201 10.01 11.03 4.50
CA GLU A 201 11.21 11.85 4.47
C GLU A 201 12.46 10.97 4.50
N GLY A 202 13.56 11.46 3.92
CA GLY A 202 14.84 10.79 3.88
C GLY A 202 14.86 9.56 2.96
N LYS A 203 15.51 8.47 3.38
CA LYS A 203 15.65 7.25 2.55
C LYS A 203 14.32 6.64 2.12
N LEU A 204 13.26 6.81 2.91
CA LEU A 204 11.92 6.32 2.57
C LEU A 204 11.30 7.07 1.39
N ALA A 205 11.71 8.29 1.11
CA ALA A 205 11.22 9.04 -0.04
C ALA A 205 11.71 8.47 -1.39
N SER A 206 12.76 7.65 -1.40
CA SER A 206 13.36 7.06 -2.60
C SER A 206 13.00 5.59 -2.86
N VAL A 207 12.21 4.94 -2.00
CA VAL A 207 11.78 3.55 -2.22
C VAL A 207 10.81 3.45 -3.41
N ASN A 208 10.83 2.34 -4.14
CA ASN A 208 9.96 2.15 -5.31
C ASN A 208 8.48 2.06 -4.92
N THR A 209 8.18 1.34 -3.84
CA THR A 209 6.80 1.15 -3.38
C THR A 209 6.65 1.39 -1.89
N THR A 210 5.57 2.09 -1.52
CA THR A 210 5.16 2.37 -0.15
C THR A 210 3.89 1.60 0.25
N LYS A 211 3.39 0.72 -0.61
CA LYS A 211 2.15 -0.05 -0.39
C LYS A 211 2.12 -0.84 0.93
N PRO A 212 3.23 -1.44 1.42
CA PRO A 212 3.24 -2.07 2.74
C PRO A 212 2.97 -1.07 3.89
N LEU A 213 3.45 0.16 3.78
CA LEU A 213 3.22 1.22 4.77
C LEU A 213 1.77 1.72 4.71
N PHE A 214 1.22 1.87 3.50
CA PHE A 214 -0.19 2.19 3.31
C PHE A 214 -1.10 1.15 3.98
N ALA A 215 -0.85 -0.14 3.73
CA ALA A 215 -1.61 -1.23 4.33
C ALA A 215 -1.51 -1.24 5.87
N ALA A 216 -0.31 -0.98 6.40
CA ALA A 216 -0.08 -0.88 7.84
C ALA A 216 -0.86 0.29 8.47
N LEU A 217 -0.91 1.45 7.79
CA LEU A 217 -1.72 2.59 8.27
C LEU A 217 -3.20 2.21 8.34
N VAL A 218 -3.76 1.65 7.27
CA VAL A 218 -5.18 1.23 7.23
C VAL A 218 -5.48 0.22 8.32
N LYS A 219 -4.59 -0.75 8.52
CA LYS A 219 -4.69 -1.75 9.60
C LYS A 219 -4.71 -1.06 10.97
N GLY A 220 -3.75 -0.17 11.23
CA GLY A 220 -3.68 0.58 12.50
C GLY A 220 -4.92 1.43 12.75
N LEU A 221 -5.43 2.13 11.73
CA LEU A 221 -6.63 2.95 11.85
C LEU A 221 -7.89 2.14 12.14
N LEU A 222 -8.04 0.96 11.55
CA LEU A 222 -9.27 0.17 11.64
C LEU A 222 -9.29 -0.83 12.78
N THR A 223 -8.17 -1.43 13.16
CA THR A 223 -8.10 -2.46 14.22
C THR A 223 -8.75 -2.03 15.53
N PRO A 224 -8.53 -0.81 16.07
CA PRO A 224 -9.12 -0.41 17.35
C PRO A 224 -10.65 -0.23 17.35
N ILE A 225 -11.27 -0.05 16.19
CA ILE A 225 -12.71 0.22 16.03
C ILE A 225 -13.47 -0.93 15.40
N THR A 226 -12.79 -2.04 15.11
CA THR A 226 -13.41 -3.23 14.53
C THR A 226 -13.44 -4.33 15.58
N SER A 227 -14.60 -4.99 15.74
CA SER A 227 -14.71 -6.17 16.58
C SER A 227 -13.74 -7.25 16.11
N ASN A 228 -13.12 -7.97 17.04
CA ASN A 228 -12.00 -8.90 16.90
C ASN A 228 -12.13 -10.05 15.87
N ASP A 229 -13.20 -10.17 15.14
CA ASP A 229 -13.42 -11.21 14.15
C ASP A 229 -12.96 -10.78 12.74
N GLY A 230 -11.63 -10.64 12.59
CA GLY A 230 -11.04 -11.10 11.35
C GLY A 230 -11.01 -10.17 10.15
N LEU A 231 -10.90 -8.85 10.29
CA LEU A 231 -10.44 -8.04 9.15
C LEU A 231 -8.96 -8.32 8.89
N ASN A 232 -8.68 -9.29 8.03
CA ASN A 232 -7.32 -9.51 7.54
C ASN A 232 -6.94 -8.38 6.55
N ILE A 233 -6.46 -7.26 7.09
CA ILE A 233 -6.01 -6.11 6.30
C ILE A 233 -4.58 -6.35 5.85
N ASN A 234 -4.37 -6.34 4.55
CA ASN A 234 -3.09 -6.64 3.92
C ASN A 234 -2.83 -5.76 2.69
N ILE A 235 -1.69 -5.94 2.05
CA ILE A 235 -1.24 -5.16 0.88
C ILE A 235 -2.19 -5.22 -0.33
N VAL A 236 -3.04 -6.26 -0.43
CA VAL A 236 -3.97 -6.47 -1.54
C VAL A 236 -5.29 -5.72 -1.32
N ASN A 237 -5.84 -5.78 -0.10
CA ASN A 237 -7.20 -5.31 0.18
C ASN A 237 -7.27 -3.95 0.91
N ALA A 238 -6.15 -3.44 1.43
CA ALA A 238 -6.14 -2.22 2.25
C ALA A 238 -6.76 -1.00 1.52
N GLU A 239 -6.47 -0.82 0.24
CA GLU A 239 -6.99 0.32 -0.53
C GLU A 239 -8.51 0.24 -0.71
N LEU A 240 -9.03 -0.96 -0.96
CA LEU A 240 -10.47 -1.21 -1.07
C LEU A 240 -11.17 -0.93 0.27
N LEU A 241 -10.64 -1.48 1.37
CA LEU A 241 -11.19 -1.32 2.71
C LEU A 241 -11.17 0.14 3.18
N ALA A 242 -10.09 0.87 2.88
CA ALA A 242 -9.99 2.31 3.17
C ALA A 242 -11.11 3.08 2.43
N LYS A 243 -11.29 2.81 1.14
CA LYS A 243 -12.32 3.45 0.31
C LYS A 243 -13.73 3.13 0.80
N GLU A 244 -14.03 1.88 1.14
CA GLU A 244 -15.34 1.46 1.68
C GLU A 244 -15.67 2.14 3.01
N ARG A 245 -14.67 2.45 3.81
CA ARG A 245 -14.81 3.16 5.09
C ARG A 245 -14.73 4.69 4.95
N GLY A 246 -14.63 5.21 3.72
CA GLY A 246 -14.52 6.65 3.46
C GLY A 246 -13.19 7.26 3.92
N ILE A 247 -12.15 6.44 4.11
CA ILE A 247 -10.81 6.88 4.50
C ILE A 247 -10.02 7.22 3.23
N LEU A 248 -9.54 8.47 3.16
CA LEU A 248 -8.69 8.97 2.09
C LEU A 248 -7.26 9.14 2.60
N ILE A 249 -6.31 8.49 1.97
CA ILE A 249 -4.88 8.57 2.33
C ILE A 249 -4.13 9.08 1.11
N ASN A 250 -3.46 10.23 1.25
CA ASN A 250 -2.59 10.81 0.25
C ASN A 250 -1.14 10.54 0.67
N GLU A 251 -0.41 9.81 -0.16
CA GLU A 251 1.01 9.56 0.07
C GLU A 251 1.84 10.69 -0.54
N GLN A 252 2.76 11.25 0.22
CA GLN A 252 3.65 12.33 -0.21
C GLN A 252 5.10 11.97 0.08
N ARG A 253 5.99 12.34 -0.82
CA ARG A 253 7.44 12.15 -0.66
C ARG A 253 8.11 13.51 -0.56
N SER A 254 8.69 13.82 0.59
CA SER A 254 9.43 15.08 0.77
C SER A 254 10.84 14.93 0.20
N ARG A 255 11.27 15.95 -0.56
CA ARG A 255 12.63 16.06 -1.07
C ARG A 255 13.54 16.90 -0.17
N GLU A 256 13.04 17.30 1.01
CA GLU A 256 13.86 18.05 1.95
C GLU A 256 15.06 17.23 2.40
N ASN A 257 16.22 17.86 2.45
CA ASN A 257 17.45 17.23 2.94
C ASN A 257 17.28 16.90 4.42
N VAL A 258 17.47 15.63 4.75
CA VAL A 258 17.41 15.12 6.14
C VAL A 258 18.81 15.07 6.75
N GLU A 259 19.83 15.57 6.05
CA GLU A 259 21.25 15.51 6.47
C GLU A 259 21.52 16.17 7.82
N ASP A 260 20.75 17.19 8.18
CA ASP A 260 20.85 17.88 9.48
C ASP A 260 19.96 17.27 10.59
N LYS A 261 19.18 16.22 10.28
CA LYS A 261 18.30 15.57 11.27
C LYS A 261 19.02 14.37 11.91
N PRO A 262 18.77 14.07 13.19
CA PRO A 262 19.46 13.00 13.93
C PRO A 262 19.14 11.59 13.41
N TYR A 263 18.16 11.44 12.51
CA TYR A 263 17.72 10.15 11.98
C TYR A 263 17.59 10.18 10.46
N SER A 264 17.87 9.05 9.82
CA SER A 264 17.95 8.93 8.36
C SER A 264 16.60 8.97 7.63
N SER A 265 15.49 8.83 8.34
CA SER A 265 14.13 8.84 7.77
C SER A 265 13.07 9.12 8.82
N PHE A 266 12.05 9.89 8.43
CA PHE A 266 10.87 10.17 9.24
C PHE A 266 9.61 9.82 8.47
N ILE A 267 8.54 9.53 9.22
CA ILE A 267 7.18 9.41 8.68
C ILE A 267 6.29 10.37 9.46
N THR A 268 5.52 11.17 8.73
CA THR A 268 4.53 12.08 9.31
C THR A 268 3.14 11.68 8.84
N LEU A 269 2.26 11.37 9.77
CA LEU A 269 0.82 11.21 9.56
C LEU A 269 0.14 12.53 9.92
N ARG A 270 -0.53 13.13 8.95
CA ARG A 270 -1.30 14.37 9.14
C ARG A 270 -2.76 14.13 8.79
N ALA A 271 -3.66 14.29 9.75
CA ALA A 271 -5.08 14.24 9.49
C ALA A 271 -5.61 15.65 9.22
N ARG A 272 -6.25 15.83 8.05
CA ARG A 272 -6.80 17.11 7.61
C ARG A 272 -8.21 17.33 8.10
N ALA A 273 -8.55 18.55 8.47
CA ALA A 273 -9.94 18.92 8.71
C ALA A 273 -10.78 18.76 7.43
N SER A 274 -11.96 18.15 7.53
CA SER A 274 -12.89 18.10 6.42
C SER A 274 -13.28 19.53 6.05
N ARG A 275 -12.99 19.94 4.80
CA ARG A 275 -13.55 21.20 4.28
C ARG A 275 -15.05 20.98 4.15
N SER A 276 -15.84 21.56 5.07
CA SER A 276 -17.29 21.63 4.89
C SER A 276 -17.59 22.42 3.61
N VAL A 277 -18.30 21.81 2.68
CA VAL A 277 -18.74 22.39 1.39
C VAL A 277 -19.86 23.42 1.61
N SER A 278 -19.81 24.23 2.65
CA SER A 278 -20.80 25.26 2.94
C SER A 278 -20.13 26.58 3.38
N GLN A 279 -19.34 27.17 2.48
CA GLN A 279 -19.16 28.62 2.49
C GLN A 279 -19.81 29.19 1.23
N GLN A 280 -21.15 29.24 1.23
CA GLN A 280 -21.86 30.28 0.48
C GLN A 280 -21.43 31.63 1.03
N PRO A 281 -21.14 32.64 0.19
CA PRO A 281 -20.79 33.97 0.65
C PRO A 281 -21.99 34.55 1.40
N ARG A 282 -21.90 34.60 2.73
CA ARG A 282 -22.88 35.32 3.55
C ARG A 282 -22.84 36.78 3.19
N SER A 283 -24.00 37.28 2.77
CA SER A 283 -24.36 38.67 2.54
C SER A 283 -23.72 39.61 3.58
N ARG A 284 -23.08 40.66 3.08
CA ARG A 284 -22.61 41.81 3.85
C ARG A 284 -23.84 42.53 4.45
N ASN A 285 -24.20 42.25 5.69
CA ASN A 285 -24.98 43.15 6.56
C ASN A 285 -25.07 42.54 7.95
N THR A 286 -24.04 42.68 8.77
CA THR A 286 -24.16 42.61 10.23
C THR A 286 -23.21 43.62 10.85
N SER A 287 -23.77 44.45 11.72
CA SER A 287 -23.17 45.54 12.48
C SER A 287 -21.91 45.13 13.23
N PRO A 288 -20.84 45.99 13.28
CA PRO A 288 -19.57 45.69 13.93
C PRO A 288 -19.64 45.55 15.46
N TYR A 289 -20.75 45.76 16.10
CA TYR A 289 -20.87 45.80 17.56
C TYR A 289 -21.20 44.47 18.25
N ALA A 290 -21.64 43.45 17.51
CA ALA A 290 -21.99 42.14 18.08
C ALA A 290 -20.83 41.13 18.23
N ALA A 291 -19.67 41.43 17.67
CA ALA A 291 -18.52 40.48 17.61
C ALA A 291 -17.58 40.52 18.83
N LYS A 292 -17.88 41.35 19.85
CA LYS A 292 -16.94 41.61 20.96
C LYS A 292 -17.26 40.90 22.28
N LYS A 293 -18.22 39.99 22.31
CA LYS A 293 -18.64 39.32 23.58
C LYS A 293 -18.75 37.80 23.59
N LEU A 294 -18.37 37.13 22.51
CA LEU A 294 -18.08 35.68 22.61
C LEU A 294 -16.54 35.53 22.42
N GLY A 295 -15.90 35.03 23.43
CA GLY A 295 -14.48 34.72 23.38
C GLY A 295 -14.19 33.96 22.09
N ARG A 296 -13.28 34.47 21.26
CA ARG A 296 -12.75 33.76 20.11
C ARG A 296 -12.14 32.43 20.62
N VAL A 297 -12.91 31.37 20.58
CA VAL A 297 -12.35 30.08 20.30
C VAL A 297 -11.82 30.24 18.88
N SER A 298 -10.51 30.34 18.73
CA SER A 298 -9.87 30.26 17.43
C SER A 298 -10.26 28.91 16.86
N GLU A 299 -11.16 28.89 15.89
CA GLU A 299 -11.28 27.80 14.92
C GLU A 299 -9.99 27.83 14.09
N GLY A 300 -8.86 27.54 14.75
CA GLY A 300 -7.60 27.24 14.12
C GLY A 300 -7.76 25.93 13.40
N ASN A 301 -7.40 25.94 12.15
CA ASN A 301 -7.22 24.78 11.28
C ASN A 301 -6.02 23.96 11.81
N ASP A 302 -6.11 23.45 13.06
CA ASP A 302 -5.04 22.67 13.69
C ASP A 302 -5.09 21.26 13.11
N ASP A 303 -4.21 21.00 12.13
CA ASP A 303 -3.98 19.66 11.63
C ASP A 303 -3.50 18.75 12.79
N GLN A 304 -4.11 17.57 12.92
CA GLN A 304 -3.68 16.54 13.85
C GLN A 304 -2.45 15.85 13.27
N ILE A 305 -1.33 15.88 13.98
CA ILE A 305 -0.04 15.41 13.45
C ILE A 305 0.57 14.37 14.38
N ILE A 306 0.95 13.23 13.82
CA ILE A 306 1.80 12.23 14.48
C ILE A 306 3.05 12.06 13.64
N GLN A 307 4.23 12.26 14.23
CA GLN A 307 5.51 12.04 13.56
C GLN A 307 6.31 10.97 14.29
N GLY A 308 6.98 10.13 13.52
CA GLY A 308 7.79 9.07 14.09
C GLY A 308 8.99 8.69 13.22
N PHE A 309 9.88 7.92 13.81
CA PHE A 309 11.08 7.39 13.18
C PHE A 309 11.40 6.00 13.74
N VAL A 310 12.38 5.34 13.12
CA VAL A 310 12.89 4.04 13.59
C VAL A 310 14.35 4.19 13.98
N SER A 311 14.70 3.67 15.16
CA SER A 311 16.08 3.59 15.65
C SER A 311 16.34 2.20 16.22
N GLY A 312 17.38 1.51 15.76
CA GLY A 312 17.71 0.14 16.19
C GLY A 312 16.54 -0.84 16.06
N ASN A 313 15.83 -0.80 14.92
CA ASN A 313 14.62 -1.59 14.63
C ASN A 313 13.43 -1.37 15.60
N LYS A 314 13.47 -0.32 16.42
CA LYS A 314 12.38 0.04 17.34
C LYS A 314 11.65 1.29 16.82
N PRO A 315 10.31 1.30 16.80
CA PRO A 315 9.53 2.46 16.44
C PRO A 315 9.51 3.48 17.59
N PHE A 316 9.63 4.75 17.25
CA PHE A 316 9.49 5.88 18.15
C PHE A 316 8.51 6.90 17.57
N ILE A 317 7.65 7.44 18.41
CA ILE A 317 6.90 8.66 18.12
C ILE A 317 7.71 9.84 18.64
N SER A 318 7.94 10.86 17.79
CA SER A 318 8.72 12.05 18.14
C SER A 318 7.87 13.30 18.29
N ARG A 319 6.63 13.27 17.78
CA ARG A 319 5.70 14.39 17.85
C ARG A 319 4.27 13.91 17.89
N LEU A 320 3.46 14.54 18.73
CA LEU A 320 2.01 14.43 18.76
C LEU A 320 1.41 15.84 18.77
N ASP A 321 0.72 16.21 17.69
CA ASP A 321 0.21 17.56 17.43
C ASP A 321 1.30 18.64 17.53
N LYS A 322 1.12 19.56 18.47
CA LYS A 322 2.02 20.66 18.75
C LYS A 322 3.13 20.34 19.78
N PHE A 323 3.12 19.09 20.30
CA PHE A 323 4.06 18.67 21.33
C PHE A 323 5.17 17.82 20.77
N LYS A 324 6.43 18.17 21.07
CA LYS A 324 7.62 17.39 20.73
C LYS A 324 8.06 16.55 21.92
N GLY A 325 8.08 15.23 21.78
CA GLY A 325 8.54 14.32 22.81
C GLY A 325 8.68 12.91 22.29
N GLU A 326 9.82 12.26 22.57
CA GLU A 326 10.12 10.94 22.07
C GLU A 326 9.62 9.85 23.02
N PHE A 327 8.84 8.91 22.49
CA PHE A 327 8.41 7.74 23.27
C PHE A 327 8.22 6.50 22.38
N VAL A 328 8.33 5.33 23.00
CA VAL A 328 8.08 4.05 22.31
C VAL A 328 6.60 3.70 22.43
N PRO A 329 5.88 3.53 21.30
CA PRO A 329 4.47 3.15 21.31
C PRO A 329 4.33 1.65 21.63
N ARG A 330 4.21 1.32 22.93
CA ARG A 330 4.06 -0.06 23.43
C ARG A 330 3.26 -0.15 24.72
N GLY A 331 2.57 -1.29 24.90
CA GLY A 331 1.77 -1.53 26.12
C GLY A 331 0.60 -0.56 26.23
N THR A 332 0.22 -0.22 27.44
CA THR A 332 -0.84 0.75 27.72
C THR A 332 -0.23 2.11 28.02
N LEU A 333 -0.63 3.13 27.28
CA LEU A 333 -0.23 4.52 27.50
C LEU A 333 -1.44 5.35 27.94
N LEU A 334 -1.27 6.13 29.01
CA LEU A 334 -2.16 7.23 29.37
C LEU A 334 -1.55 8.54 28.85
N ILE A 335 -2.28 9.24 28.01
CA ILE A 335 -1.86 10.51 27.39
C ILE A 335 -2.75 11.62 27.96
N CYS A 336 -2.14 12.58 28.66
CA CYS A 336 -2.86 13.70 29.29
C CYS A 336 -2.35 15.03 28.73
N ARG A 337 -3.25 15.88 28.23
CA ARG A 337 -2.97 17.27 27.93
C ARG A 337 -3.31 18.12 29.16
N ASN A 338 -2.38 18.88 29.63
CA ASN A 338 -2.56 19.68 30.84
C ASN A 338 -1.85 21.03 30.73
N PHE A 339 -2.20 21.97 31.61
CA PHE A 339 -1.39 23.17 31.79
C PHE A 339 -0.08 22.81 32.48
N ASP A 340 1.03 23.36 31.98
CA ASP A 340 2.37 23.18 32.55
C ASP A 340 2.51 23.99 33.85
N SER A 341 2.11 23.39 34.95
CA SER A 341 2.14 24.02 36.27
C SER A 341 2.55 23.05 37.36
N VAL A 342 3.04 23.61 38.45
CA VAL A 342 3.55 22.84 39.61
C VAL A 342 2.46 21.94 40.17
N GLY A 343 2.84 20.70 40.56
CA GLY A 343 1.95 19.75 41.22
C GLY A 343 1.22 18.78 40.32
N LYS A 344 1.18 18.99 38.99
CA LYS A 344 0.43 18.15 38.01
C LYS A 344 0.89 16.70 38.01
N ILE A 345 2.18 16.47 37.93
CA ILE A 345 2.76 15.12 38.00
C ILE A 345 2.33 14.40 39.29
N GLY A 346 2.42 15.11 40.42
CA GLY A 346 2.01 14.57 41.70
C GLY A 346 0.52 14.24 41.79
N TYR A 347 -0.33 15.09 41.22
CA TYR A 347 -1.78 14.87 41.16
C TYR A 347 -2.13 13.60 40.36
N VAL A 348 -1.60 13.51 39.11
CA VAL A 348 -1.84 12.35 38.25
C VAL A 348 -1.27 11.08 38.85
N GLY A 349 -0.04 11.13 39.40
CA GLY A 349 0.60 9.97 40.06
C GLY A 349 -0.15 9.49 41.29
N ASN A 350 -0.65 10.40 42.12
CA ASN A 350 -1.43 10.04 43.31
C ASN A 350 -2.75 9.37 42.91
N LEU A 351 -3.44 9.89 41.90
CA LEU A 351 -4.72 9.35 41.45
C LEU A 351 -4.57 7.96 40.83
N LEU A 352 -3.52 7.72 40.02
CA LEU A 352 -3.18 6.39 39.51
C LEU A 352 -2.79 5.43 40.63
N GLY A 353 -1.98 5.87 41.60
CA GLY A 353 -1.59 5.08 42.79
C GLY A 353 -2.79 4.64 43.64
N GLN A 354 -3.77 5.54 43.86
CA GLN A 354 -5.03 5.19 44.55
C GLN A 354 -5.86 4.16 43.78
N ALA A 355 -5.78 4.14 42.44
CA ALA A 355 -6.40 3.13 41.59
C ALA A 355 -5.58 1.83 41.45
N GLY A 356 -4.44 1.71 42.16
CA GLY A 356 -3.55 0.55 42.07
C GLY A 356 -2.87 0.37 40.72
N VAL A 357 -2.73 1.47 39.96
CA VAL A 357 -2.06 1.51 38.63
C VAL A 357 -0.64 2.05 38.81
N ASN A 358 0.36 1.27 38.39
CA ASN A 358 1.76 1.66 38.48
C ASN A 358 2.23 2.34 37.18
N ILE A 359 3.03 3.41 37.32
CA ILE A 359 3.66 4.13 36.22
C ILE A 359 5.00 3.47 35.89
N THR A 360 5.16 2.91 34.72
CA THR A 360 6.40 2.24 34.27
C THR A 360 7.31 3.16 33.46
N PHE A 361 6.75 4.24 32.91
CA PHE A 361 7.43 5.22 32.06
C PHE A 361 6.70 6.55 32.12
N MET A 362 7.42 7.65 32.05
CA MET A 362 6.81 8.99 31.95
C MET A 362 7.66 9.89 31.05
N ASN A 363 6.97 10.64 30.18
CA ASN A 363 7.54 11.72 29.41
C ASN A 363 6.60 12.94 29.49
N VAL A 364 7.18 14.13 29.63
CA VAL A 364 6.44 15.40 29.57
C VAL A 364 6.98 16.19 28.39
N ALA A 365 6.14 16.34 27.38
CA ALA A 365 6.47 17.02 26.14
C ALA A 365 5.99 18.48 26.17
N PRO A 366 6.90 19.47 26.07
CA PRO A 366 6.54 20.88 25.97
C PRO A 366 5.99 21.22 24.58
N LEU A 367 5.42 22.42 24.45
CA LEU A 367 5.07 23.01 23.16
C LEU A 367 6.33 23.20 22.30
N ASP A 368 6.18 23.03 21.00
CA ASP A 368 7.23 23.32 20.01
C ASP A 368 7.63 24.79 20.04
N GLU A 369 8.94 25.06 20.16
CA GLU A 369 9.48 26.45 20.28
C GLU A 369 9.19 27.34 19.08
N GLU A 370 9.10 26.78 17.87
CA GLU A 370 8.75 27.52 16.65
C GLU A 370 7.35 28.16 16.74
N ARG A 371 6.39 27.51 17.39
CA ARG A 371 5.05 28.04 17.64
C ARG A 371 4.95 28.92 18.90
N GLN A 372 5.91 28.84 19.83
CA GLN A 372 5.94 29.76 20.97
C GLN A 372 6.17 31.22 20.54
N ASN A 373 6.82 31.45 19.39
CA ASN A 373 7.08 32.77 18.85
C ASN A 373 5.88 33.37 18.09
N GLU A 374 5.00 32.54 17.53
CA GLU A 374 3.75 33.02 16.89
C GLU A 374 2.71 33.48 17.91
N VAL A 375 2.72 32.96 19.13
CA VAL A 375 1.81 33.34 20.23
C VAL A 375 2.26 34.61 20.97
N LYS A 376 3.51 35.06 20.75
CA LYS A 376 4.07 36.29 21.37
C LYS A 376 3.66 37.60 20.68
N GLY A 377 2.78 37.59 19.70
CA GLY A 377 2.19 38.77 19.07
C GLY A 377 1.04 39.32 19.87
N GLU A 378 1.29 40.42 20.59
CA GLU A 378 0.38 41.36 21.25
C GLU A 378 -0.41 40.89 22.48
N GLY A 379 0.13 41.22 23.65
CA GLY A 379 -0.66 41.69 24.81
C GLY A 379 -1.66 40.68 25.39
N ASP A 380 -1.16 39.64 26.08
CA ASP A 380 -1.85 39.31 27.32
C ASP A 380 -0.92 38.55 28.31
N SER A 381 -1.16 38.85 29.57
CA SER A 381 -0.61 38.25 30.77
C SER A 381 -0.55 36.72 30.70
N LYS A 382 0.57 36.10 31.16
CA LYS A 382 0.74 34.72 31.62
C LYS A 382 -0.32 33.72 31.10
N GLY A 383 -0.35 33.47 29.80
CA GLY A 383 -1.10 32.33 29.26
C GLY A 383 -0.46 31.05 29.83
N ASP A 384 -1.23 30.25 30.53
CA ASP A 384 -0.77 28.96 31.06
C ASP A 384 -0.23 28.12 29.91
N LYS A 385 1.08 27.84 29.93
CA LYS A 385 1.71 26.98 28.91
C LYS A 385 1.09 25.58 29.00
N GLU A 386 0.77 25.00 27.87
CA GLU A 386 0.31 23.62 27.82
C GLU A 386 1.49 22.64 27.71
N ALA A 387 1.30 21.44 28.25
CA ALA A 387 2.21 20.32 28.13
C ALA A 387 1.43 19.02 27.86
N LEU A 388 2.07 18.07 27.22
CA LEU A 388 1.55 16.73 27.02
C LEU A 388 2.33 15.75 27.91
N MET A 389 1.63 15.09 28.84
CA MET A 389 2.17 14.06 29.71
C MET A 389 1.81 12.69 29.14
N ILE A 390 2.83 11.86 28.88
CA ILE A 390 2.69 10.52 28.33
C ILE A 390 3.21 9.53 29.38
N LEU A 391 2.33 8.65 29.87
CA LEU A 391 2.61 7.70 30.94
C LEU A 391 2.41 6.28 30.45
N GLY A 392 3.43 5.45 30.53
CA GLY A 392 3.28 4.00 30.42
C GLY A 392 2.75 3.44 31.71
N VAL A 393 1.71 2.62 31.65
CA VAL A 393 1.07 2.02 32.84
C VAL A 393 1.06 0.50 32.75
N ASP A 394 1.07 -0.17 33.90
CA ASP A 394 1.12 -1.64 33.98
C ASP A 394 -0.26 -2.30 33.84
N LYS A 395 -1.33 -1.53 33.99
CA LYS A 395 -2.72 -2.00 33.92
C LYS A 395 -3.60 -1.00 33.15
N PRO A 396 -4.71 -1.46 32.57
CA PRO A 396 -5.69 -0.57 31.95
C PRO A 396 -6.23 0.45 32.98
N VAL A 397 -6.38 1.70 32.54
CA VAL A 397 -6.95 2.78 33.36
C VAL A 397 -8.46 2.81 33.11
N GLY A 398 -9.25 2.68 34.19
CA GLY A 398 -10.71 2.68 34.12
C GLY A 398 -11.30 4.06 33.79
N GLU A 399 -12.51 4.09 33.24
CA GLU A 399 -13.22 5.33 32.89
C GLU A 399 -13.49 6.23 34.09
N ASP A 400 -13.65 5.66 35.30
CA ASP A 400 -13.81 6.39 36.53
C ASP A 400 -12.56 7.21 36.90
N VAL A 401 -11.37 6.65 36.63
CA VAL A 401 -10.09 7.34 36.85
C VAL A 401 -9.92 8.44 35.80
N LEU A 402 -10.23 8.18 34.55
CA LEU A 402 -10.20 9.18 33.49
C LEU A 402 -11.13 10.36 33.77
N THR A 403 -12.37 10.09 34.18
CA THR A 403 -13.35 11.13 34.54
C THR A 403 -12.88 11.98 35.71
N ARG A 404 -12.17 11.37 36.68
CA ARG A 404 -11.60 12.10 37.82
C ARG A 404 -10.38 12.93 37.46
N LEU A 405 -9.62 12.53 36.45
CA LEU A 405 -8.45 13.26 35.92
C LEU A 405 -8.90 14.53 35.19
N ILE A 406 -9.90 14.41 34.31
CA ILE A 406 -10.33 15.49 33.41
C ILE A 406 -11.07 16.59 34.20
N GLY A 407 -10.77 17.83 33.88
CA GLY A 407 -11.47 19.02 34.42
C GLY A 407 -11.08 19.41 35.84
N LYS A 408 -10.22 18.64 36.50
CA LYS A 408 -9.67 18.99 37.82
C LYS A 408 -8.22 19.39 37.68
N GLU A 409 -7.81 20.38 38.50
CA GLU A 409 -6.44 20.86 38.57
C GLU A 409 -5.73 21.10 37.24
N GLY A 410 -6.45 21.49 36.17
CA GLY A 410 -5.90 21.89 34.90
C GLY A 410 -5.46 20.74 33.96
N VAL A 411 -5.95 19.52 34.16
CA VAL A 411 -5.92 18.47 33.14
C VAL A 411 -7.06 18.73 32.16
N LEU A 412 -6.71 18.99 30.91
CA LEU A 412 -7.64 19.40 29.87
C LEU A 412 -8.27 18.19 29.16
N GLU A 413 -7.45 17.18 28.87
CA GLU A 413 -7.84 15.98 28.13
C GLU A 413 -7.02 14.79 28.63
N ALA A 414 -7.62 13.61 28.59
CA ALA A 414 -6.94 12.35 28.87
C ALA A 414 -7.46 11.24 27.94
N SER A 415 -6.56 10.40 27.45
CA SER A 415 -6.91 9.23 26.63
C SER A 415 -6.04 8.04 26.99
N VAL A 416 -6.58 6.84 26.83
CA VAL A 416 -5.85 5.58 26.99
C VAL A 416 -5.65 4.94 25.64
N VAL A 417 -4.43 4.54 25.35
CA VAL A 417 -4.02 3.91 24.09
C VAL A 417 -3.35 2.58 24.39
N ASN A 418 -3.82 1.50 23.74
CA ASN A 418 -3.28 0.15 23.87
C ASN A 418 -2.61 -0.28 22.57
N PHE A 419 -1.38 -0.85 22.65
CA PHE A 419 -0.59 -1.29 21.50
C PHE A 419 -0.35 -2.81 21.49
#